data_d1ba614b779b7424ca229d478c00a47d
#
_entry.id   d1ba614b779b7424ca229d478c00a47d
#
_cell.length_a   1.000
_cell.length_b   1.000
_cell.length_c   1.000
_cell.angle_alpha   90.00
_cell.angle_beta   90.00
_cell.angle_gamma   90.00
#
_symmetry.space_group_name_H-M   'P 1'
#
loop_
_entity.id
_entity.type
_entity.pdbx_description
1 polymer ?
#
loop_
_entity_poly.entity_id
_entity_poly.type
_entity_poly.pdbx_seq_one_letter_code
_entity_poly.pdbx_strand_id
1 'polypeptide(L)'
;MCRWKNSDLSGNFIFRLFCCRGGGVYSEVMKKAVIYVFSGTGNTRLIADLYKQNLTEYETTVYDVRMKKNVSAVSGKTFFEFEPFPDPREFDLVGFGHPVYGFNIPKPFDDFINLLPSLGTKSEKVKKAFVFKTSGEGLYINEFSSQRLIAKMEKKGFEFVSDRHYVMPYNMIFRHTPEMVKREWLYASAYSKLSCMEIQQGKADKVHINPVLRFWVLLVRIEWLYYPLSAPFSLKVDLEKCIKCQKCVKSCPLNNISFNGKEFKFGNNCTMCTSCSFGCPTSAISIGLLNGWKINGSYSIKKTAENKKVESPEIGKDYSGLHPWLYKKYYRRIDKKLISAGIEL
;
A
#
# COMPACT_ATOMS: atom_id res chain seq x y z
N MET A 1 15.79 -6.30 -42.54
CA MET A 1 16.57 -7.29 -41.78
C MET A 1 16.79 -6.70 -40.38
N CYS A 2 16.19 -7.31 -39.35
CA CYS A 2 16.39 -6.87 -37.97
C CYS A 2 17.63 -7.56 -37.41
N ARG A 3 18.58 -6.79 -36.89
CA ARG A 3 19.78 -7.34 -36.23
C ARG A 3 19.64 -7.18 -34.72
N TRP A 4 19.92 -8.24 -33.99
CA TRP A 4 20.01 -8.25 -32.54
C TRP A 4 21.42 -7.82 -32.09
N LYS A 5 21.52 -6.90 -31.15
CA LYS A 5 22.76 -6.61 -30.44
C LYS A 5 22.54 -6.77 -28.95
N ASN A 6 23.33 -7.64 -28.34
CA ASN A 6 23.48 -7.72 -26.88
C ASN A 6 24.43 -6.62 -26.40
N SER A 7 24.02 -5.88 -25.40
CA SER A 7 24.93 -5.04 -24.62
C SER A 7 24.37 -4.93 -23.20
N ASP A 8 24.89 -5.68 -22.25
CA ASP A 8 25.55 -5.15 -21.05
C ASP A 8 26.00 -6.26 -20.11
N LEU A 9 27.12 -6.03 -19.44
CA LEU A 9 27.81 -6.94 -18.52
C LEU A 9 27.17 -7.05 -17.11
N SER A 10 25.97 -6.52 -16.90
CA SER A 10 25.28 -6.48 -15.60
C SER A 10 24.10 -7.43 -15.46
N GLY A 11 23.88 -8.37 -16.38
CA GLY A 11 22.88 -9.43 -16.24
C GLY A 11 21.40 -9.03 -16.37
N ASN A 12 21.09 -7.80 -16.74
CA ASN A 12 19.73 -7.37 -17.04
C ASN A 12 19.45 -7.44 -18.54
N PHE A 13 18.55 -8.32 -18.95
CA PHE A 13 18.09 -8.44 -20.34
C PHE A 13 17.14 -7.28 -20.68
N ILE A 14 17.66 -6.27 -21.36
CA ILE A 14 16.83 -5.23 -22.00
C ILE A 14 16.66 -5.64 -23.46
N PHE A 15 15.47 -6.16 -23.83
CA PHE A 15 15.14 -6.40 -25.23
C PHE A 15 14.79 -5.08 -25.91
N ARG A 16 15.66 -4.58 -26.78
CA ARG A 16 15.36 -3.48 -27.68
C ARG A 16 15.15 -4.01 -29.09
N LEU A 17 13.93 -3.91 -29.58
CA LEU A 17 13.60 -4.17 -30.99
C LEU A 17 13.85 -2.89 -31.78
N PHE A 18 14.85 -2.88 -32.66
CA PHE A 18 15.08 -1.79 -33.63
C PHE A 18 14.39 -2.16 -34.94
N CYS A 19 13.33 -1.47 -35.30
CA CYS A 19 12.71 -1.58 -36.60
C CYS A 19 13.12 -0.37 -37.45
N CYS A 20 14.01 -0.59 -38.43
CA CYS A 20 14.41 0.45 -39.37
C CYS A 20 13.39 0.56 -40.51
N ARG A 21 12.48 1.54 -40.46
CA ARG A 21 11.82 2.09 -41.65
C ARG A 21 12.11 3.59 -41.68
N GLY A 22 12.96 3.97 -42.64
CA GLY A 22 13.23 5.39 -42.94
C GLY A 22 13.97 6.14 -41.84
N GLY A 23 15.27 6.31 -42.02
CA GLY A 23 16.24 7.32 -41.56
C GLY A 23 16.14 8.05 -40.21
N GLY A 24 15.34 7.66 -39.28
CA GLY A 24 15.25 8.27 -37.96
C GLY A 24 15.30 7.21 -36.84
N VAL A 25 16.30 7.34 -35.96
CA VAL A 25 16.33 6.57 -34.71
C VAL A 25 15.33 7.24 -33.75
N TYR A 26 14.08 6.78 -33.74
CA TYR A 26 13.14 7.17 -32.69
C TYR A 26 13.53 6.38 -31.42
N SER A 27 14.21 7.03 -30.49
CA SER A 27 14.24 6.52 -29.12
C SER A 27 12.82 6.67 -28.56
N GLU A 28 12.11 5.58 -28.41
CA GLU A 28 10.82 5.59 -27.73
C GLU A 28 11.09 6.07 -26.29
N VAL A 29 10.65 7.30 -25.98
CA VAL A 29 10.79 7.85 -24.62
C VAL A 29 9.90 7.01 -23.72
N MET A 30 10.52 6.28 -22.80
CA MET A 30 9.79 5.46 -21.83
C MET A 30 8.84 6.35 -21.03
N LYS A 31 7.58 5.95 -20.93
CA LYS A 31 6.58 6.65 -20.13
C LYS A 31 6.97 6.65 -18.66
N LYS A 32 6.56 7.66 -17.91
CA LYS A 32 6.88 7.80 -16.50
C LYS A 32 5.65 7.50 -15.63
N ALA A 33 5.85 6.76 -14.55
CA ALA A 33 4.82 6.53 -13.55
C ALA A 33 5.31 6.90 -12.15
N VAL A 34 4.41 7.43 -11.32
CA VAL A 34 4.66 7.62 -9.89
C VAL A 34 3.61 6.87 -9.08
N ILE A 35 4.03 6.22 -8.02
CA ILE A 35 3.15 5.56 -7.05
C ILE A 35 3.35 6.21 -5.69
N TYR A 36 2.36 6.95 -5.22
CA TYR A 36 2.33 7.46 -3.85
C TYR A 36 1.81 6.37 -2.94
N VAL A 37 2.60 5.97 -1.96
CA VAL A 37 2.24 4.87 -1.07
C VAL A 37 2.34 5.29 0.39
N PHE A 38 1.27 5.05 1.15
CA PHE A 38 1.31 5.08 2.61
C PHE A 38 1.34 3.64 3.13
N SER A 39 2.32 3.33 3.97
CA SER A 39 2.46 1.98 4.52
C SER A 39 2.95 2.04 5.95
N GLY A 40 2.17 1.50 6.90
CA GLY A 40 2.56 1.39 8.30
C GLY A 40 3.57 0.26 8.52
N THR A 41 3.18 -0.98 8.25
CA THR A 41 3.98 -2.19 8.53
C THR A 41 4.67 -2.79 7.32
N GLY A 42 4.58 -2.14 6.15
CA GLY A 42 5.29 -2.55 4.94
C GLY A 42 4.44 -3.26 3.88
N ASN A 43 3.27 -3.82 4.21
CA ASN A 43 2.47 -4.60 3.27
C ASN A 43 2.10 -3.83 2.00
N THR A 44 1.60 -2.60 2.14
CA THR A 44 1.22 -1.77 0.99
C THR A 44 2.44 -1.39 0.14
N ARG A 45 3.60 -1.18 0.77
CA ARG A 45 4.84 -0.91 0.07
C ARG A 45 5.29 -2.11 -0.77
N LEU A 46 5.15 -3.33 -0.25
CA LEU A 46 5.45 -4.55 -1.01
C LEU A 46 4.59 -4.67 -2.28
N ILE A 47 3.31 -4.30 -2.20
CA ILE A 47 2.44 -4.26 -3.39
C ILE A 47 2.89 -3.16 -4.36
N ALA A 48 3.27 -1.97 -3.87
CA ALA A 48 3.83 -0.92 -4.74
C ALA A 48 5.08 -1.39 -5.48
N ASP A 49 5.95 -2.15 -4.81
CA ASP A 49 7.15 -2.72 -5.43
C ASP A 49 6.80 -3.76 -6.52
N LEU A 50 5.73 -4.56 -6.33
CA LEU A 50 5.22 -5.46 -7.38
C LEU A 50 4.68 -4.67 -8.59
N TYR A 51 3.96 -3.58 -8.36
CA TYR A 51 3.52 -2.70 -9.45
C TYR A 51 4.71 -2.10 -10.20
N LYS A 52 5.72 -1.60 -9.48
CA LYS A 52 6.95 -1.09 -10.10
C LYS A 52 7.63 -2.12 -10.98
N GLN A 53 7.65 -3.40 -10.58
CA GLN A 53 8.25 -4.50 -11.35
C GLN A 53 7.42 -4.87 -12.58
N ASN A 54 6.09 -4.80 -12.49
CA ASN A 54 5.18 -5.28 -13.53
C ASN A 54 4.71 -4.19 -14.52
N LEU A 55 4.87 -2.90 -14.20
CA LEU A 55 4.59 -1.79 -15.12
C LEU A 55 5.78 -1.59 -16.08
N THR A 56 6.02 -2.57 -16.94
CA THR A 56 7.22 -2.66 -17.78
C THR A 56 7.31 -1.57 -18.87
N GLU A 57 6.18 -0.95 -19.23
CA GLU A 57 6.15 0.18 -20.18
C GLU A 57 6.48 1.53 -19.52
N TYR A 58 6.67 1.55 -18.20
CA TYR A 58 6.87 2.77 -17.43
C TYR A 58 8.17 2.74 -16.62
N GLU A 59 8.88 3.86 -16.63
CA GLU A 59 9.87 4.16 -15.59
C GLU A 59 9.12 4.54 -14.32
N THR A 60 8.99 3.60 -13.36
CA THR A 60 8.13 3.75 -12.19
C THR A 60 8.91 4.19 -10.96
N THR A 61 8.55 5.34 -10.40
CA THR A 61 9.02 5.85 -9.11
C THR A 61 8.00 5.50 -8.02
N VAL A 62 8.46 4.93 -6.90
CA VAL A 62 7.62 4.70 -5.71
C VAL A 62 8.02 5.69 -4.64
N TYR A 63 7.07 6.54 -4.25
CA TYR A 63 7.23 7.55 -3.21
C TYR A 63 6.50 7.13 -1.93
N ASP A 64 7.24 6.96 -0.83
CA ASP A 64 6.67 6.69 0.49
C ASP A 64 6.15 8.00 1.10
N VAL A 65 4.85 8.07 1.31
CA VAL A 65 4.21 9.22 1.96
C VAL A 65 4.56 9.21 3.44
N ARG A 66 5.39 10.17 3.85
CA ARG A 66 5.87 10.34 5.22
C ARG A 66 5.68 11.77 5.68
N MET A 67 5.57 11.94 6.99
CA MET A 67 5.54 13.26 7.61
C MET A 67 6.87 13.58 8.28
N LYS A 68 7.27 14.83 8.16
CA LYS A 68 8.43 15.40 8.84
C LYS A 68 7.95 16.27 10.00
N LYS A 69 8.60 16.13 11.13
CA LYS A 69 8.38 16.97 12.30
C LYS A 69 9.29 18.18 12.23
N ASN A 70 8.71 19.37 12.26
CA ASN A 70 9.43 20.63 12.27
C ASN A 70 9.11 21.43 13.53
N VAL A 71 9.99 22.36 13.88
CA VAL A 71 9.80 23.31 14.95
C VAL A 71 9.83 24.70 14.35
N SER A 72 8.78 25.49 14.58
CA SER A 72 8.72 26.87 14.11
C SER A 72 9.83 27.71 14.80
N ALA A 73 10.69 28.32 14.00
CA ALA A 73 11.75 29.22 14.50
C ALA A 73 11.18 30.45 15.23
N VAL A 74 9.96 30.88 14.88
CA VAL A 74 9.32 32.07 15.42
C VAL A 74 8.55 31.77 16.71
N SER A 75 7.81 30.66 16.75
CA SER A 75 6.91 30.35 17.88
C SER A 75 7.39 29.21 18.77
N GLY A 76 8.44 28.51 18.41
CA GLY A 76 8.90 27.28 19.09
C GLY A 76 7.90 26.12 19.04
N LYS A 77 6.76 26.28 18.35
CA LYS A 77 5.73 25.24 18.25
C LYS A 77 6.12 24.16 17.25
N THR A 78 5.87 22.91 17.61
CA THR A 78 6.04 21.76 16.70
C THR A 78 4.87 21.70 15.73
N PHE A 79 5.18 21.49 14.44
CA PHE A 79 4.21 21.21 13.40
C PHE A 79 4.69 20.04 12.55
N PHE A 80 3.78 19.44 11.80
CA PHE A 80 4.06 18.32 10.91
C PHE A 80 3.71 18.71 9.48
N GLU A 81 4.61 18.41 8.57
CA GLU A 81 4.41 18.57 7.13
C GLU A 81 4.82 17.30 6.40
N PHE A 82 4.33 17.10 5.20
CA PHE A 82 4.79 16.00 4.37
C PHE A 82 6.20 16.29 3.82
N GLU A 83 7.00 15.21 3.68
CA GLU A 83 8.26 15.31 2.97
C GLU A 83 8.02 15.77 1.52
N PRO A 84 8.99 16.47 0.88
CA PRO A 84 8.88 16.85 -0.52
C PRO A 84 8.53 15.63 -1.40
N PHE A 85 7.57 15.79 -2.29
CA PHE A 85 7.06 14.71 -3.12
C PHE A 85 7.08 15.09 -4.61
N PRO A 86 7.21 14.10 -5.51
CA PRO A 86 7.15 14.32 -6.94
C PRO A 86 5.82 14.97 -7.35
N ASP A 87 5.85 15.90 -8.31
CA ASP A 87 4.63 16.49 -8.86
C ASP A 87 3.93 15.48 -9.79
N PRO A 88 2.66 15.11 -9.57
CA PRO A 88 1.97 14.14 -10.42
C PRO A 88 1.80 14.63 -11.87
N ARG A 89 1.96 15.93 -12.14
CA ARG A 89 1.89 16.50 -13.48
C ARG A 89 3.03 16.05 -14.39
N GLU A 90 4.17 15.66 -13.83
CA GLU A 90 5.36 15.21 -14.55
C GLU A 90 5.32 13.75 -15.02
N PHE A 91 4.25 13.01 -14.68
CA PHE A 91 4.11 11.57 -14.95
C PHE A 91 2.94 11.27 -15.86
N ASP A 92 3.04 10.21 -16.64
CA ASP A 92 1.98 9.74 -17.56
C ASP A 92 0.93 8.90 -16.84
N LEU A 93 1.32 8.24 -15.75
CA LEU A 93 0.48 7.36 -14.94
C LEU A 93 0.72 7.62 -13.45
N VAL A 94 -0.37 7.72 -12.67
CA VAL A 94 -0.28 8.00 -11.23
C VAL A 94 -0.95 6.89 -10.43
N GLY A 95 -0.19 6.27 -9.53
CA GLY A 95 -0.67 5.23 -8.62
C GLY A 95 -0.86 5.74 -7.18
N PHE A 96 -1.86 5.18 -6.51
CA PHE A 96 -2.15 5.45 -5.10
C PHE A 96 -2.24 4.14 -4.34
N GLY A 97 -1.39 3.96 -3.31
CA GLY A 97 -1.38 2.76 -2.48
C GLY A 97 -1.64 3.09 -1.01
N HIS A 98 -2.63 2.44 -0.39
CA HIS A 98 -2.92 2.64 1.03
C HIS A 98 -3.35 1.36 1.74
N PRO A 99 -3.06 1.20 3.05
CA PRO A 99 -3.70 0.18 3.87
C PRO A 99 -5.14 0.59 4.18
N VAL A 100 -5.97 -0.39 4.50
CA VAL A 100 -7.31 -0.14 5.02
C VAL A 100 -7.25 -0.17 6.54
N TYR A 101 -7.58 0.94 7.17
CA TYR A 101 -7.71 1.05 8.61
C TYR A 101 -9.17 1.35 8.95
N GLY A 102 -9.84 0.46 9.72
CA GLY A 102 -11.24 0.60 10.07
C GLY A 102 -12.15 0.85 8.85
N PHE A 103 -11.94 0.13 7.76
CA PHE A 103 -12.67 0.23 6.49
C PHE A 103 -12.45 1.54 5.70
N ASN A 104 -11.47 2.35 6.09
CA ASN A 104 -11.19 3.64 5.47
C ASN A 104 -9.74 3.77 4.95
N ILE A 105 -9.56 4.81 4.14
CA ILE A 105 -8.23 5.35 3.83
C ILE A 105 -7.65 5.99 5.10
N PRO A 106 -6.36 5.76 5.45
CA PRO A 106 -5.74 6.41 6.59
C PRO A 106 -5.79 7.94 6.48
N LYS A 107 -6.16 8.61 7.58
CA LYS A 107 -6.26 10.07 7.60
C LYS A 107 -4.99 10.77 7.06
N PRO A 108 -3.76 10.39 7.43
CA PRO A 108 -2.57 11.04 6.87
C PRO A 108 -2.46 10.92 5.35
N PHE A 109 -2.91 9.81 4.78
CA PHE A 109 -2.93 9.66 3.32
C PHE A 109 -4.05 10.47 2.67
N ASP A 110 -5.21 10.57 3.33
CA ASP A 110 -6.31 11.46 2.90
C ASP A 110 -5.88 12.95 2.95
N ASP A 111 -5.12 13.35 3.97
CA ASP A 111 -4.55 14.70 4.07
C ASP A 111 -3.52 14.94 2.96
N PHE A 112 -2.64 13.96 2.68
CA PHE A 112 -1.67 14.04 1.60
C PHE A 112 -2.31 14.27 0.22
N ILE A 113 -3.34 13.49 -0.14
CA ILE A 113 -3.99 13.63 -1.45
C ILE A 113 -4.69 14.98 -1.62
N ASN A 114 -5.08 15.66 -0.53
CA ASN A 114 -5.62 17.02 -0.59
C ASN A 114 -4.57 18.03 -1.08
N LEU A 115 -3.27 17.81 -0.78
CA LEU A 115 -2.16 18.68 -1.17
C LEU A 115 -1.75 18.53 -2.63
N LEU A 116 -2.09 17.39 -3.28
CA LEU A 116 -1.75 17.19 -4.68
C LEU A 116 -2.43 18.24 -5.56
N PRO A 117 -1.73 18.76 -6.59
CA PRO A 117 -2.28 19.78 -7.46
C PRO A 117 -3.46 19.27 -8.28
N SER A 118 -4.35 20.19 -8.67
CA SER A 118 -5.32 19.97 -9.73
C SER A 118 -4.62 19.98 -11.09
N LEU A 119 -5.10 19.15 -12.01
CA LEU A 119 -4.55 19.01 -13.36
C LEU A 119 -5.20 19.96 -14.38
N GLY A 120 -6.06 20.89 -13.94
CA GLY A 120 -6.80 21.80 -14.80
C GLY A 120 -8.21 21.29 -15.15
N THR A 121 -8.91 22.06 -16.00
CA THR A 121 -10.26 21.71 -16.45
C THR A 121 -10.22 20.60 -17.52
N LYS A 122 -11.34 19.90 -17.70
CA LYS A 122 -11.51 18.71 -18.58
C LYS A 122 -11.05 18.84 -20.04
N SER A 123 -10.59 20.00 -20.49
CA SER A 123 -10.08 20.22 -21.85
C SER A 123 -8.61 19.86 -22.04
N GLU A 124 -7.85 19.75 -20.93
CA GLU A 124 -6.45 19.29 -20.98
C GLU A 124 -6.41 17.78 -20.71
N LYS A 125 -5.44 17.07 -21.31
CA LYS A 125 -5.31 15.60 -21.25
C LYS A 125 -5.57 15.05 -19.86
N VAL A 126 -6.68 14.32 -19.70
CA VAL A 126 -7.04 13.61 -18.48
C VAL A 126 -5.91 12.62 -18.14
N LYS A 127 -5.38 12.70 -16.92
CA LYS A 127 -4.28 11.85 -16.48
C LYS A 127 -4.79 10.53 -15.91
N LYS A 128 -4.31 9.42 -16.46
CA LYS A 128 -4.70 8.10 -15.97
C LYS A 128 -4.14 7.85 -14.58
N ALA A 129 -4.97 7.25 -13.73
CA ALA A 129 -4.59 6.88 -12.37
C ALA A 129 -5.10 5.48 -12.02
N PHE A 130 -4.46 4.86 -11.04
CA PHE A 130 -4.91 3.61 -10.44
C PHE A 130 -4.79 3.68 -8.93
N VAL A 131 -5.58 2.86 -8.24
CA VAL A 131 -5.46 2.71 -6.78
C VAL A 131 -5.40 1.25 -6.40
N PHE A 132 -4.61 0.96 -5.40
CA PHE A 132 -4.61 -0.33 -4.72
C PHE A 132 -4.62 -0.14 -3.21
N LYS A 133 -5.20 -1.12 -2.53
CA LYS A 133 -5.29 -1.14 -1.08
C LYS A 133 -4.96 -2.49 -0.51
N THR A 134 -4.48 -2.50 0.73
CA THR A 134 -4.14 -3.72 1.46
C THR A 134 -4.95 -3.82 2.75
N SER A 135 -5.44 -5.00 3.06
CA SER A 135 -6.04 -5.33 4.36
C SER A 135 -5.70 -6.76 4.77
N GLY A 136 -5.96 -7.12 6.00
CA GLY A 136 -5.78 -8.49 6.48
C GLY A 136 -6.91 -9.44 6.09
N GLU A 137 -8.01 -8.95 5.54
CA GLU A 137 -9.21 -9.72 5.23
C GLU A 137 -9.77 -9.44 3.84
N GLY A 138 -10.39 -10.47 3.24
CA GLY A 138 -11.12 -10.36 1.98
C GLY A 138 -12.54 -9.78 2.11
N LEU A 139 -12.79 -8.94 3.10
CA LEU A 139 -14.08 -8.28 3.31
C LEU A 139 -14.44 -7.35 2.17
N TYR A 140 -15.63 -7.51 1.62
CA TYR A 140 -16.12 -6.68 0.53
C TYR A 140 -16.19 -5.18 0.91
N ILE A 141 -16.44 -4.88 2.19
CA ILE A 141 -16.44 -3.51 2.70
C ILE A 141 -15.06 -2.81 2.56
N ASN A 142 -13.96 -3.55 2.62
CA ASN A 142 -12.62 -3.03 2.43
C ASN A 142 -12.39 -2.50 1.01
N GLU A 143 -13.13 -3.03 0.02
CA GLU A 143 -13.01 -2.59 -1.38
C GLU A 143 -13.50 -1.15 -1.58
N PHE A 144 -14.35 -0.66 -0.68
CA PHE A 144 -14.88 0.72 -0.76
C PHE A 144 -13.99 1.78 -0.12
N SER A 145 -12.93 1.38 0.57
CA SER A 145 -12.06 2.33 1.28
C SER A 145 -11.43 3.38 0.36
N SER A 146 -11.20 3.08 -0.91
CA SER A 146 -10.63 3.97 -1.93
C SER A 146 -11.62 4.99 -2.54
N GLN A 147 -12.92 4.83 -2.33
CA GLN A 147 -13.93 5.64 -3.05
C GLN A 147 -13.83 7.14 -2.77
N ARG A 148 -13.49 7.52 -1.53
CA ARG A 148 -13.27 8.92 -1.18
C ARG A 148 -12.04 9.49 -1.88
N LEU A 149 -10.96 8.73 -1.98
CA LEU A 149 -9.76 9.08 -2.72
C LEU A 149 -10.11 9.29 -4.20
N ILE A 150 -10.75 8.30 -4.82
CA ILE A 150 -11.15 8.35 -6.23
C ILE A 150 -11.97 9.61 -6.50
N ALA A 151 -13.03 9.84 -5.73
CA ALA A 151 -13.91 11.00 -5.92
C ALA A 151 -13.18 12.35 -5.75
N LYS A 152 -12.20 12.46 -4.84
CA LYS A 152 -11.39 13.66 -4.68
C LYS A 152 -10.45 13.89 -5.86
N MET A 153 -9.79 12.83 -6.32
CA MET A 153 -8.81 12.93 -7.38
C MET A 153 -9.47 13.08 -8.76
N GLU A 154 -10.65 12.49 -9.00
CA GLU A 154 -11.44 12.75 -10.21
C GLU A 154 -11.82 14.22 -10.33
N LYS A 155 -12.18 14.89 -9.21
CA LYS A 155 -12.40 16.34 -9.18
C LYS A 155 -11.14 17.15 -9.52
N LYS A 156 -9.96 16.59 -9.29
CA LYS A 156 -8.67 17.19 -9.63
C LYS A 156 -8.20 16.86 -11.06
N GLY A 157 -8.99 16.15 -11.87
CA GLY A 157 -8.71 15.85 -13.27
C GLY A 157 -8.03 14.51 -13.53
N PHE A 158 -8.05 13.57 -12.58
CA PHE A 158 -7.56 12.20 -12.77
C PHE A 158 -8.67 11.28 -13.26
N GLU A 159 -8.33 10.29 -14.09
CA GLU A 159 -9.19 9.20 -14.52
C GLU A 159 -8.68 7.88 -13.96
N PHE A 160 -9.45 7.25 -13.08
CA PHE A 160 -9.06 5.96 -12.53
C PHE A 160 -9.40 4.84 -13.50
N VAL A 161 -8.37 4.08 -13.87
CA VAL A 161 -8.46 2.90 -14.74
C VAL A 161 -8.47 1.58 -13.97
N SER A 162 -8.00 1.57 -12.72
CA SER A 162 -7.95 0.35 -11.90
C SER A 162 -8.14 0.67 -10.42
N ASP A 163 -8.90 -0.20 -9.73
CA ASP A 163 -9.05 -0.21 -8.27
C ASP A 163 -8.94 -1.65 -7.76
N ARG A 164 -7.86 -1.95 -7.02
CA ARG A 164 -7.53 -3.32 -6.57
C ARG A 164 -7.41 -3.40 -5.05
N HIS A 165 -7.87 -4.54 -4.54
CA HIS A 165 -7.72 -4.90 -3.13
C HIS A 165 -6.87 -6.15 -2.98
N TYR A 166 -5.87 -6.07 -2.10
CA TYR A 166 -4.92 -7.14 -1.80
C TYR A 166 -5.06 -7.56 -0.35
N VAL A 167 -5.29 -8.84 -0.11
CA VAL A 167 -5.24 -9.43 1.22
C VAL A 167 -3.77 -9.73 1.53
N MET A 168 -3.29 -9.23 2.66
CA MET A 168 -1.92 -9.33 3.13
C MET A 168 -1.91 -9.66 4.63
N PRO A 169 -0.83 -10.24 5.17
CA PRO A 169 -0.81 -10.66 6.56
C PRO A 169 -1.20 -9.55 7.54
N TYR A 170 -2.00 -9.88 8.53
CA TYR A 170 -2.41 -8.95 9.56
C TYR A 170 -1.25 -8.38 10.37
N ASN A 171 -1.35 -7.11 10.71
CA ASN A 171 -0.49 -6.44 11.69
C ASN A 171 -1.14 -6.31 13.08
N MET A 172 -2.40 -6.69 13.19
CA MET A 172 -3.20 -6.75 14.43
C MET A 172 -4.14 -7.94 14.38
N ILE A 173 -4.82 -8.24 15.47
CA ILE A 173 -5.89 -9.22 15.68
C ILE A 173 -5.32 -10.62 15.84
N PHE A 174 -4.79 -11.25 14.82
CA PHE A 174 -4.14 -12.56 14.91
C PHE A 174 -2.98 -12.68 13.93
N ARG A 175 -2.01 -13.54 14.26
CA ARG A 175 -0.87 -13.80 13.43
C ARG A 175 -1.18 -14.87 12.38
N HIS A 176 -0.93 -14.57 11.11
CA HIS A 176 -1.05 -15.54 10.03
C HIS A 176 0.05 -16.61 10.10
N THR A 177 -0.30 -17.84 9.75
CA THR A 177 0.66 -18.94 9.64
C THR A 177 1.59 -18.73 8.44
N PRO A 178 2.77 -19.36 8.41
CA PRO A 178 3.66 -19.30 7.25
C PRO A 178 2.97 -19.69 5.93
N GLU A 179 2.08 -20.68 5.96
CA GLU A 179 1.32 -21.19 4.82
C GLU A 179 0.35 -20.12 4.29
N MET A 180 -0.37 -19.44 5.18
CA MET A 180 -1.22 -18.32 4.82
C MET A 180 -0.42 -17.18 4.22
N VAL A 181 0.68 -16.79 4.87
CA VAL A 181 1.58 -15.72 4.38
C VAL A 181 2.10 -16.04 2.99
N LYS A 182 2.52 -17.30 2.72
CA LYS A 182 2.96 -17.73 1.40
C LYS A 182 1.86 -17.61 0.37
N ARG A 183 0.66 -18.08 0.68
CA ARG A 183 -0.49 -17.99 -0.21
C ARG A 183 -0.84 -16.54 -0.54
N GLU A 184 -0.96 -15.69 0.47
CA GLU A 184 -1.28 -14.27 0.29
C GLU A 184 -0.28 -13.59 -0.64
N TRP A 185 1.01 -13.91 -0.50
CA TRP A 185 2.05 -13.37 -1.36
C TRP A 185 1.96 -13.87 -2.79
N LEU A 186 1.72 -15.17 -3.02
CA LEU A 186 1.56 -15.74 -4.35
C LEU A 186 0.38 -15.08 -5.09
N TYR A 187 -0.78 -14.99 -4.42
CA TYR A 187 -1.95 -14.31 -4.99
C TYR A 187 -1.69 -12.82 -5.25
N ALA A 188 -1.06 -12.13 -4.30
CA ALA A 188 -0.73 -10.71 -4.47
C ALA A 188 0.21 -10.49 -5.66
N SER A 189 1.20 -11.37 -5.85
CA SER A 189 2.14 -11.32 -6.97
C SER A 189 1.44 -11.55 -8.31
N ALA A 190 0.65 -12.62 -8.43
CA ALA A 190 -0.09 -12.94 -9.67
C ALA A 190 -1.14 -11.86 -9.99
N TYR A 191 -1.89 -11.40 -8.97
CA TYR A 191 -2.93 -10.40 -9.17
C TYR A 191 -2.37 -9.01 -9.49
N SER A 192 -1.18 -8.66 -8.97
CA SER A 192 -0.50 -7.43 -9.37
C SER A 192 -0.01 -7.48 -10.81
N LYS A 193 0.48 -8.63 -11.27
CA LYS A 193 0.86 -8.84 -12.67
C LYS A 193 -0.35 -8.64 -13.59
N LEU A 194 -1.48 -9.27 -13.29
CA LEU A 194 -2.73 -9.09 -14.03
C LEU A 194 -3.16 -7.61 -14.05
N SER A 195 -3.14 -6.95 -12.89
CA SER A 195 -3.54 -5.55 -12.77
C SER A 195 -2.68 -4.63 -13.63
N CYS A 196 -1.36 -4.82 -13.64
CA CYS A 196 -0.45 -4.04 -14.47
C CYS A 196 -0.66 -4.31 -15.97
N MET A 197 -0.89 -5.56 -16.37
CA MET A 197 -1.23 -5.91 -17.75
C MET A 197 -2.51 -5.19 -18.21
N GLU A 198 -3.56 -5.20 -17.40
CA GLU A 198 -4.82 -4.52 -17.71
C GLU A 198 -4.66 -3.01 -17.80
N ILE A 199 -3.89 -2.38 -16.90
CA ILE A 199 -3.56 -0.95 -16.94
C ILE A 199 -2.82 -0.61 -18.24
N GLN A 200 -1.81 -1.36 -18.64
CA GLN A 200 -1.02 -1.15 -19.85
C GLN A 200 -1.87 -1.34 -21.11
N GLN A 201 -2.81 -2.29 -21.09
CA GLN A 201 -3.77 -2.51 -22.19
C GLN A 201 -4.92 -1.49 -22.21
N GLY A 202 -4.99 -0.57 -21.25
CA GLY A 202 -6.07 0.42 -21.14
C GLY A 202 -7.42 -0.17 -20.73
N LYS A 203 -7.44 -1.40 -20.20
CA LYS A 203 -8.65 -2.04 -19.69
C LYS A 203 -9.00 -1.45 -18.32
N ALA A 204 -10.20 -0.89 -18.17
CA ALA A 204 -10.69 -0.39 -16.89
C ALA A 204 -11.34 -1.52 -16.08
N ASP A 205 -10.91 -1.69 -14.83
CA ASP A 205 -11.57 -2.57 -13.86
C ASP A 205 -11.82 -1.78 -12.57
N LYS A 206 -12.97 -1.12 -12.52
CA LYS A 206 -13.42 -0.31 -11.38
C LYS A 206 -14.33 -1.14 -10.48
N VAL A 207 -14.25 -0.89 -9.17
CA VAL A 207 -15.20 -1.48 -8.22
C VAL A 207 -16.56 -0.80 -8.38
N HIS A 208 -17.54 -1.54 -8.84
CA HIS A 208 -18.94 -1.08 -8.89
C HIS A 208 -19.58 -1.21 -7.50
N ILE A 209 -20.05 -0.10 -6.97
CA ILE A 209 -20.68 -0.05 -5.65
C ILE A 209 -22.19 0.00 -5.80
N ASN A 210 -22.87 -0.95 -5.16
CA ASN A 210 -24.30 -0.86 -4.95
C ASN A 210 -24.62 0.37 -4.04
N PRO A 211 -25.50 1.30 -4.45
CA PRO A 211 -25.84 2.49 -3.66
C PRO A 211 -26.34 2.19 -2.24
N VAL A 212 -27.08 1.10 -2.06
CA VAL A 212 -27.56 0.65 -0.73
C VAL A 212 -26.40 0.28 0.17
N LEU A 213 -25.40 -0.46 -0.36
CA LEU A 213 -24.23 -0.83 0.40
C LEU A 213 -23.35 0.38 0.73
N ARG A 214 -23.31 1.38 -0.14
CA ARG A 214 -22.63 2.67 0.11
C ARG A 214 -23.20 3.39 1.34
N PHE A 215 -24.51 3.37 1.52
CA PHE A 215 -25.15 3.95 2.69
C PHE A 215 -24.76 3.21 3.98
N TRP A 216 -24.78 1.87 3.99
CA TRP A 216 -24.35 1.07 5.13
C TRP A 216 -22.85 1.26 5.46
N VAL A 217 -22.00 1.37 4.46
CA VAL A 217 -20.56 1.66 4.64
C VAL A 217 -20.35 3.01 5.31
N LEU A 218 -21.17 4.03 5.00
CA LEU A 218 -21.11 5.34 5.66
C LEU A 218 -21.43 5.24 7.15
N LEU A 219 -22.37 4.39 7.54
CA LEU A 219 -22.76 4.18 8.94
C LEU A 219 -21.68 3.41 9.74
N VAL A 220 -20.96 2.49 9.11
CA VAL A 220 -19.89 1.71 9.75
C VAL A 220 -18.56 2.46 9.86
N ARG A 221 -18.44 3.60 9.18
CA ARG A 221 -17.24 4.48 9.25
C ARG A 221 -17.11 5.21 10.59
N ILE A 222 -17.26 4.47 11.69
CA ILE A 222 -17.14 4.96 13.08
C ILE A 222 -15.69 5.34 13.44
N GLU A 223 -14.73 5.14 12.56
CA GLU A 223 -13.29 5.38 12.78
C GLU A 223 -12.97 6.79 13.28
N TRP A 224 -13.73 7.78 12.84
CA TRP A 224 -13.59 9.17 13.26
C TRP A 224 -13.81 9.40 14.75
N LEU A 225 -14.54 8.49 15.40
CA LEU A 225 -14.79 8.52 16.85
C LEU A 225 -13.67 7.83 17.64
N TYR A 226 -13.00 6.84 17.05
CA TYR A 226 -11.97 6.07 17.74
C TYR A 226 -10.61 6.76 17.82
N TYR A 227 -10.20 7.49 16.77
CA TYR A 227 -8.88 8.10 16.68
C TYR A 227 -8.58 9.15 17.77
N PRO A 228 -9.47 10.09 18.08
CA PRO A 228 -9.17 11.08 19.10
C PRO A 228 -9.20 10.51 20.53
N LEU A 229 -9.92 9.42 20.75
CA LEU A 229 -10.11 8.86 22.10
C LEU A 229 -9.03 7.85 22.52
N SER A 230 -8.39 7.15 21.59
CA SER A 230 -7.48 6.04 21.92
C SER A 230 -6.00 6.33 21.74
N ALA A 231 -5.63 7.17 20.80
CA ALA A 231 -4.23 7.30 20.36
C ALA A 231 -3.30 8.04 21.37
N PRO A 232 -3.68 9.17 22.00
CA PRO A 232 -2.74 9.91 22.83
C PRO A 232 -2.41 9.25 24.17
N PHE A 233 -3.32 8.45 24.72
CA PHE A 233 -3.23 7.97 26.10
C PHE A 233 -2.79 6.50 26.24
N SER A 234 -2.63 5.79 25.14
CA SER A 234 -2.51 4.34 25.17
C SER A 234 -1.13 3.80 24.78
N LEU A 235 -0.30 4.57 24.09
CA LEU A 235 1.03 4.16 23.68
C LEU A 235 2.03 4.33 24.81
N LYS A 236 2.62 3.22 25.27
CA LYS A 236 3.65 3.22 26.34
C LYS A 236 4.81 2.32 25.95
N VAL A 237 6.00 2.65 26.46
CA VAL A 237 7.20 1.80 26.34
C VAL A 237 7.47 1.20 27.71
N ASP A 238 7.55 -0.12 27.76
CA ASP A 238 8.08 -0.88 28.89
C ASP A 238 9.59 -0.77 28.87
N LEU A 239 10.14 0.05 29.78
CA LEU A 239 11.58 0.34 29.83
C LEU A 239 12.42 -0.85 30.29
N GLU A 240 11.83 -1.82 30.99
CA GLU A 240 12.52 -3.04 31.42
C GLU A 240 12.80 -3.97 30.22
N LYS A 241 11.86 -4.01 29.25
CA LYS A 241 12.00 -4.75 28.00
C LYS A 241 12.71 -3.97 26.90
N CYS A 242 12.80 -2.66 27.03
CA CYS A 242 13.27 -1.79 25.94
C CYS A 242 14.80 -1.75 25.87
N ILE A 243 15.36 -2.25 24.77
CA ILE A 243 16.81 -2.19 24.48
C ILE A 243 17.24 -0.86 23.84
N LYS A 244 16.39 0.16 23.82
CA LYS A 244 16.67 1.51 23.31
C LYS A 244 17.17 1.58 21.86
N CYS A 245 16.84 0.58 21.03
CA CYS A 245 17.29 0.49 19.62
C CYS A 245 16.69 1.53 18.68
N GLN A 246 15.72 2.32 19.13
CA GLN A 246 15.03 3.39 18.40
C GLN A 246 14.34 2.95 17.08
N LYS A 247 14.13 1.65 16.88
CA LYS A 247 13.45 1.14 15.68
C LYS A 247 12.05 1.74 15.54
N CYS A 248 11.31 1.88 16.66
CA CYS A 248 10.00 2.50 16.72
C CYS A 248 9.99 3.99 16.27
N VAL A 249 11.03 4.74 16.62
CA VAL A 249 11.19 6.13 16.20
C VAL A 249 11.38 6.20 14.68
N LYS A 250 12.32 5.41 14.15
CA LYS A 250 12.68 5.40 12.71
C LYS A 250 11.56 4.85 11.83
N SER A 251 10.79 3.87 12.32
CA SER A 251 9.73 3.23 11.54
C SER A 251 8.41 3.99 11.54
N CYS A 252 8.24 5.01 12.38
CA CYS A 252 6.99 5.77 12.45
C CYS A 252 6.82 6.63 11.18
N PRO A 253 5.84 6.34 10.30
CA PRO A 253 5.66 7.11 9.08
C PRO A 253 5.20 8.56 9.33
N LEU A 254 4.69 8.83 10.53
CA LEU A 254 4.18 10.13 10.94
C LEU A 254 5.16 10.91 11.83
N ASN A 255 6.35 10.36 12.06
CA ASN A 255 7.36 10.96 12.95
C ASN A 255 6.83 11.32 14.35
N ASN A 256 5.87 10.51 14.83
CA ASN A 256 5.09 10.77 16.05
C ASN A 256 5.80 10.30 17.33
N ILE A 257 6.97 9.68 17.21
CA ILE A 257 7.73 9.14 18.34
C ILE A 257 9.08 9.81 18.39
N SER A 258 9.46 10.32 19.55
CA SER A 258 10.78 10.89 19.82
C SER A 258 11.44 10.24 21.02
N PHE A 259 12.75 10.23 21.03
CA PHE A 259 13.58 9.70 22.13
C PHE A 259 14.67 10.73 22.47
N ASN A 260 14.77 11.11 23.74
CA ASN A 260 15.72 12.11 24.22
C ASN A 260 16.96 11.52 24.93
N GLY A 261 17.20 10.21 24.77
CA GLY A 261 18.26 9.47 25.48
C GLY A 261 17.77 8.77 26.75
N LYS A 262 16.72 9.28 27.39
CA LYS A 262 16.15 8.73 28.63
C LYS A 262 14.72 8.21 28.41
N GLU A 263 13.87 9.01 27.77
CA GLU A 263 12.44 8.76 27.66
C GLU A 263 11.96 8.77 26.21
N PHE A 264 10.96 7.93 25.92
CA PHE A 264 10.21 7.98 24.67
C PHE A 264 8.97 8.87 24.86
N LYS A 265 8.75 9.77 23.90
CA LYS A 265 7.54 10.61 23.87
C LYS A 265 6.73 10.31 22.63
N PHE A 266 5.43 10.09 22.83
CA PHE A 266 4.45 9.89 21.76
C PHE A 266 3.64 11.18 21.60
N GLY A 267 3.57 11.67 20.37
CA GLY A 267 2.73 12.84 20.04
C GLY A 267 1.29 12.44 19.74
N ASN A 268 0.49 13.44 19.32
CA ASN A 268 -0.94 13.28 19.02
C ASN A 268 -1.23 12.89 17.55
N ASN A 269 -0.20 12.70 16.74
CA ASN A 269 -0.33 12.40 15.30
C ASN A 269 -0.24 10.90 15.00
N CYS A 270 -0.86 10.07 15.84
CA CYS A 270 -0.83 8.62 15.69
C CYS A 270 -2.03 8.14 14.87
N THR A 271 -1.80 7.30 13.86
CA THR A 271 -2.85 6.65 13.06
C THR A 271 -3.06 5.17 13.42
N MET A 272 -2.55 4.73 14.56
CA MET A 272 -2.66 3.34 15.06
C MET A 272 -2.19 2.28 14.04
N CYS A 273 -1.26 2.63 13.17
CA CYS A 273 -0.71 1.72 12.15
C CYS A 273 0.10 0.54 12.72
N THR A 274 0.37 0.56 14.03
CA THR A 274 1.12 -0.43 14.79
C THR A 274 2.57 -0.67 14.35
N SER A 275 3.12 0.10 13.43
CA SER A 275 4.50 -0.07 12.93
C SER A 275 5.54 -0.16 14.06
N CYS A 276 5.38 0.68 15.08
CA CYS A 276 6.27 0.74 16.24
C CYS A 276 6.23 -0.55 17.09
N SER A 277 5.03 -1.07 17.40
CA SER A 277 4.85 -2.28 18.21
C SER A 277 5.15 -3.54 17.41
N PHE A 278 4.70 -3.61 16.16
CA PHE A 278 4.92 -4.71 15.22
C PHE A 278 6.41 -4.94 14.93
N GLY A 279 7.19 -3.86 14.75
CA GLY A 279 8.63 -3.91 14.51
C GLY A 279 9.50 -3.99 15.75
N CYS A 280 8.94 -3.94 16.97
CA CYS A 280 9.72 -3.96 18.20
C CYS A 280 10.30 -5.36 18.49
N PRO A 281 11.63 -5.52 18.53
CA PRO A 281 12.24 -6.84 18.69
C PRO A 281 11.99 -7.46 20.07
N THR A 282 11.75 -6.64 21.10
CA THR A 282 11.53 -7.07 22.48
C THR A 282 10.08 -6.92 22.93
N SER A 283 9.17 -6.59 22.00
CA SER A 283 7.75 -6.37 22.32
C SER A 283 7.47 -5.32 23.40
N ALA A 284 8.39 -4.38 23.59
CA ALA A 284 8.35 -3.37 24.65
C ALA A 284 7.24 -2.31 24.48
N ILE A 285 6.55 -2.24 23.33
CA ILE A 285 5.56 -1.20 23.07
C ILE A 285 4.15 -1.73 23.32
N SER A 286 3.44 -1.08 24.23
CA SER A 286 2.00 -1.27 24.47
C SER A 286 1.19 -0.33 23.60
N ILE A 287 0.06 -0.83 23.09
CA ILE A 287 -0.92 -0.06 22.30
C ILE A 287 -2.25 0.12 23.04
N GLY A 288 -2.20 0.15 24.36
CA GLY A 288 -3.32 0.42 25.24
C GLY A 288 -4.41 -0.65 25.19
N LEU A 289 -5.67 -0.24 25.05
CA LEU A 289 -6.82 -1.15 25.03
C LEU A 289 -6.74 -2.23 23.96
N LEU A 290 -6.07 -1.95 22.84
CA LEU A 290 -5.89 -2.91 21.75
C LEU A 290 -4.69 -3.85 21.95
N ASN A 291 -4.06 -3.82 23.13
CA ASN A 291 -2.84 -4.59 23.39
C ASN A 291 -3.03 -6.12 23.27
N GLY A 292 -4.24 -6.61 23.56
CA GLY A 292 -4.61 -8.02 23.38
C GLY A 292 -4.67 -8.47 21.90
N TRP A 293 -4.79 -7.52 20.97
CA TRP A 293 -4.80 -7.78 19.53
C TRP A 293 -3.47 -7.46 18.86
N LYS A 294 -2.46 -7.11 19.65
CA LYS A 294 -1.14 -6.75 19.15
C LYS A 294 -0.42 -7.97 18.61
N ILE A 295 0.10 -7.87 17.39
CA ILE A 295 1.02 -8.84 16.83
C ILE A 295 2.45 -8.33 17.05
N ASN A 296 3.30 -9.17 17.62
CA ASN A 296 4.72 -8.87 17.81
C ASN A 296 5.55 -9.56 16.73
N GLY A 297 6.53 -8.84 16.20
CA GLY A 297 7.44 -9.32 15.19
C GLY A 297 6.86 -9.25 13.75
N SER A 298 7.63 -8.66 12.87
CA SER A 298 7.30 -8.56 11.44
C SER A 298 7.29 -9.93 10.75
N TYR A 299 6.54 -10.02 9.66
CA TYR A 299 6.59 -11.18 8.76
C TYR A 299 7.79 -11.07 7.81
N SER A 300 8.44 -12.21 7.57
CA SER A 300 9.44 -12.35 6.50
C SER A 300 8.76 -12.84 5.21
N ILE A 301 7.82 -12.03 4.66
CA ILE A 301 6.88 -12.45 3.61
C ILE A 301 7.61 -13.09 2.43
N LYS A 302 8.56 -12.41 1.80
CA LYS A 302 9.31 -12.93 0.64
C LYS A 302 10.08 -14.21 1.00
N LYS A 303 10.82 -14.21 2.12
CA LYS A 303 11.55 -15.39 2.59
C LYS A 303 10.62 -16.58 2.86
N THR A 304 9.44 -16.34 3.43
CA THR A 304 8.43 -17.38 3.66
C THR A 304 7.89 -17.92 2.33
N ALA A 305 7.64 -17.05 1.36
CA ALA A 305 7.15 -17.45 0.06
C ALA A 305 8.17 -18.30 -0.74
N GLU A 306 9.45 -17.97 -0.63
CA GLU A 306 10.54 -18.70 -1.28
C GLU A 306 10.87 -20.03 -0.59
N ASN A 307 10.42 -20.23 0.65
CA ASN A 307 10.69 -21.46 1.39
C ASN A 307 9.90 -22.64 0.84
N LYS A 308 10.61 -23.60 0.21
CA LYS A 308 10.02 -24.82 -0.37
C LYS A 308 9.39 -25.75 0.66
N LYS A 309 9.78 -25.65 1.93
CA LYS A 309 9.22 -26.46 3.03
C LYS A 309 7.87 -25.95 3.53
N VAL A 310 7.51 -24.72 3.18
CA VAL A 310 6.20 -24.16 3.50
C VAL A 310 5.25 -24.50 2.36
N GLU A 311 4.25 -25.32 2.61
CA GLU A 311 3.21 -25.63 1.65
C GLU A 311 2.26 -24.47 1.48
N SER A 312 1.73 -24.26 0.28
CA SER A 312 0.65 -23.30 0.06
C SER A 312 -0.67 -24.06 0.15
N PRO A 313 -1.47 -23.87 1.22
CA PRO A 313 -2.68 -24.66 1.41
C PRO A 313 -3.70 -24.40 0.29
N GLU A 314 -4.51 -25.41 -0.03
CA GLU A 314 -5.66 -25.21 -0.92
C GLU A 314 -6.67 -24.22 -0.33
N ILE A 315 -7.35 -23.45 -1.19
CA ILE A 315 -8.35 -22.49 -0.76
C ILE A 315 -9.43 -23.17 0.09
N GLY A 316 -9.50 -22.81 1.34
CA GLY A 316 -10.57 -23.19 2.28
C GLY A 316 -10.28 -24.35 3.19
N LYS A 317 -9.07 -24.92 3.22
CA LYS A 317 -8.75 -26.02 4.15
C LYS A 317 -8.11 -25.55 5.48
N ASP A 318 -7.28 -24.48 5.47
CA ASP A 318 -6.46 -24.11 6.63
C ASP A 318 -6.45 -22.61 6.95
N TYR A 319 -7.61 -21.97 6.91
CA TYR A 319 -7.72 -20.59 7.40
C TYR A 319 -8.10 -20.58 8.88
N SER A 320 -7.10 -20.52 9.74
CA SER A 320 -7.26 -20.13 11.15
C SER A 320 -7.51 -18.62 11.22
N GLY A 321 -8.74 -18.20 11.15
CA GLY A 321 -9.12 -16.79 11.25
C GLY A 321 -10.58 -16.64 11.63
N LEU A 322 -10.97 -15.43 12.03
CA LEU A 322 -12.33 -15.10 12.47
C LEU A 322 -13.41 -15.46 11.43
N HIS A 323 -13.05 -15.44 10.12
CA HIS A 323 -14.01 -15.68 9.04
C HIS A 323 -13.39 -16.40 7.83
N PRO A 324 -13.11 -17.71 7.93
CA PRO A 324 -12.50 -18.49 6.83
C PRO A 324 -13.24 -18.37 5.49
N TRP A 325 -14.57 -18.25 5.51
CA TRP A 325 -15.41 -18.12 4.32
C TRP A 325 -15.17 -16.82 3.54
N LEU A 326 -14.71 -15.73 4.19
CA LEU A 326 -14.39 -14.46 3.53
C LEU A 326 -13.17 -14.59 2.65
N TYR A 327 -12.11 -15.23 3.16
CA TYR A 327 -10.91 -15.53 2.37
C TYR A 327 -11.25 -16.40 1.16
N LYS A 328 -12.05 -17.45 1.35
CA LYS A 328 -12.51 -18.34 0.28
C LYS A 328 -13.25 -17.58 -0.82
N LYS A 329 -14.16 -16.68 -0.47
CA LYS A 329 -14.91 -15.86 -1.43
C LYS A 329 -14.00 -14.91 -2.18
N TYR A 330 -13.05 -14.26 -1.48
CA TYR A 330 -12.08 -13.34 -2.06
C TYR A 330 -11.18 -14.04 -3.08
N TYR A 331 -10.53 -15.13 -2.68
CA TYR A 331 -9.59 -15.84 -3.56
C TYR A 331 -10.27 -16.51 -4.75
N ARG A 332 -11.45 -17.11 -4.60
CA ARG A 332 -12.22 -17.64 -5.72
C ARG A 332 -12.54 -16.60 -6.80
N ARG A 333 -12.75 -15.36 -6.41
CA ARG A 333 -12.97 -14.27 -7.35
C ARG A 333 -11.67 -13.91 -8.09
N ILE A 334 -10.54 -13.91 -7.41
CA ILE A 334 -9.25 -13.66 -8.03
C ILE A 334 -8.86 -14.82 -8.95
N ASP A 335 -9.05 -16.08 -8.53
CA ASP A 335 -8.79 -17.25 -9.36
C ASP A 335 -9.50 -17.16 -10.71
N LYS A 336 -10.80 -16.82 -10.71
CA LYS A 336 -11.55 -16.66 -11.95
C LYS A 336 -10.90 -15.63 -12.89
N LYS A 337 -10.40 -14.53 -12.34
CA LYS A 337 -9.72 -13.47 -13.11
C LYS A 337 -8.36 -13.94 -13.63
N LEU A 338 -7.56 -14.61 -12.79
CA LEU A 338 -6.24 -15.14 -13.17
C LEU A 338 -6.36 -16.22 -14.25
N ILE A 339 -7.26 -17.20 -14.07
CA ILE A 339 -7.53 -18.26 -15.05
C ILE A 339 -7.97 -17.66 -16.38
N SER A 340 -8.90 -16.70 -16.37
CA SER A 340 -9.36 -16.03 -17.59
C SER A 340 -8.26 -15.25 -18.32
N ALA A 341 -7.20 -14.87 -17.62
CA ALA A 341 -6.05 -14.16 -18.15
C ALA A 341 -4.86 -15.10 -18.48
N GLY A 342 -4.98 -16.42 -18.23
CA GLY A 342 -3.90 -17.39 -18.44
C GLY A 342 -2.72 -17.22 -17.49
N ILE A 343 -2.95 -16.70 -16.27
CA ILE A 343 -1.92 -16.49 -15.26
C ILE A 343 -2.03 -17.60 -14.21
N GLU A 344 -0.95 -18.36 -14.05
CA GLU A 344 -0.79 -19.37 -13.02
C GLU A 344 -0.26 -18.75 -11.71
N LEU A 345 -0.55 -19.41 -10.57
CA LEU A 345 -0.09 -19.01 -9.23
C LEU A 345 1.29 -19.55 -8.92
#